data_1ce59663f2e15aaff612c1e97b36dfd3
#
_entry.id   1ce59663f2e15aaff612c1e97b36dfd3
#
_cell.length_a   1.000
_cell.length_b   1.000
_cell.length_c   1.000
_cell.angle_alpha   90.00
_cell.angle_beta   90.00
_cell.angle_gamma   90.00
#
_symmetry.space_group_name_H-M   'P 1'
#
loop_
_entity.id
_entity.type
_entity.pdbx_description
1 polymer ?
#
loop_
_entity_poly.entity_id
_entity_poly.type
_entity_poly.pdbx_seq_one_letter_code
_entity_poly.pdbx_strand_id
1 'polypeptide(L)'
;MNTTIEPIIKQIKNINHIPSSSWIDGIKLYAQQYFSDKSDQNLLADKDAFYINNLLKTDFLDYKIQISDSLNISDHFVETVKSFNDSYIIPIYNSNIIYELVDLPENLTLDNSAVFKNYLGSTISHKNFSSFLNFLVAKNLYLLNIPDDFTADKPIVFLNYCDHSTTSINNTRIALLAGANSRLTVNEVFTGTGQYIRNSITELFLQKNSCIDFLHIDDDSDSSHTFSNFGSSLSERSSLNLWSSSIGGSYINSCNFYQLIGEESTFKNYGLNFSNHNQNYNYTSSIEHLFKSANSEQIQKSISDDSSKINFSGTIFVEKECVDTDAKQLLRGLQLSPKSKINLSPELQILADDVKCAHGATIGQINDDELFYLESRGIDKISAKKMLLESFFADLFIGINQKSVIINNLMTKIKEKLKNI
;
A
#
# COMPACT_ATOMS: atom_id res chain seq x y z
N MET A 1 1.97 -27.60 -21.72
CA MET A 1 1.41 -26.71 -20.69
C MET A 1 1.63 -25.26 -21.13
N ASN A 2 1.00 -24.92 -22.22
CA ASN A 2 0.99 -23.56 -22.79
C ASN A 2 -0.35 -22.96 -22.48
N THR A 3 -0.44 -21.68 -22.13
CA THR A 3 -1.64 -20.96 -22.49
C THR A 3 -2.36 -20.12 -21.50
N THR A 4 -1.78 -19.27 -20.67
CA THR A 4 -2.75 -18.33 -20.06
C THR A 4 -2.24 -16.90 -19.85
N ILE A 5 -0.95 -16.66 -19.97
CA ILE A 5 -0.39 -15.29 -20.07
C ILE A 5 -0.56 -14.74 -21.51
N GLU A 6 -0.64 -15.62 -22.51
CA GLU A 6 -0.78 -15.24 -23.92
C GLU A 6 -1.97 -14.31 -24.22
N PRO A 7 -3.17 -14.48 -23.62
CA PRO A 7 -4.27 -13.54 -23.83
C PRO A 7 -4.00 -12.16 -23.22
N ILE A 8 -3.36 -12.08 -22.04
CA ILE A 8 -2.98 -10.80 -21.41
C ILE A 8 -1.89 -10.13 -22.25
N ILE A 9 -0.85 -10.85 -22.62
CA ILE A 9 0.22 -10.33 -23.50
C ILE A 9 -0.34 -9.89 -24.85
N LYS A 10 -1.30 -10.62 -25.40
CA LYS A 10 -1.99 -10.25 -26.65
C LYS A 10 -2.87 -9.01 -26.49
N GLN A 11 -3.56 -8.85 -25.37
CA GLN A 11 -4.28 -7.63 -25.03
C GLN A 11 -3.32 -6.45 -24.84
N ILE A 12 -2.20 -6.66 -24.11
CA ILE A 12 -1.15 -5.66 -23.91
C ILE A 12 -0.54 -5.22 -25.25
N LYS A 13 -0.23 -6.16 -26.16
CA LYS A 13 0.31 -5.86 -27.50
C LYS A 13 -0.67 -5.09 -28.40
N ASN A 14 -1.98 -5.16 -28.12
CA ASN A 14 -3.02 -4.45 -28.86
C ASN A 14 -3.39 -3.07 -28.25
N ILE A 15 -2.78 -2.68 -27.12
CA ILE A 15 -2.98 -1.35 -26.53
C ILE A 15 -2.16 -0.30 -27.30
N ASN A 16 -2.66 0.09 -28.47
CA ASN A 16 -1.96 1.02 -29.38
C ASN A 16 -2.26 2.51 -29.14
N HIS A 17 -3.10 2.88 -28.17
CA HIS A 17 -3.49 4.27 -27.94
C HIS A 17 -3.43 4.66 -26.48
N ILE A 18 -2.27 5.16 -26.03
CA ILE A 18 -2.14 5.93 -24.80
C ILE A 18 -1.52 7.27 -25.19
N PRO A 19 -2.13 8.42 -24.81
CA PRO A 19 -1.53 9.74 -25.07
C PRO A 19 -0.15 9.77 -24.42
N SER A 20 0.87 10.04 -25.19
CA SER A 20 2.25 9.89 -24.78
C SER A 20 2.94 11.24 -24.68
N SER A 21 3.57 11.48 -23.53
CA SER A 21 4.78 12.29 -23.53
C SER A 21 5.96 11.38 -23.85
N SER A 22 6.94 11.83 -24.59
CA SER A 22 8.06 11.00 -25.11
C SER A 22 8.83 10.20 -24.03
N TRP A 23 8.80 10.62 -22.76
CA TRP A 23 9.47 9.94 -21.66
C TRP A 23 8.61 8.81 -21.04
N ILE A 24 7.28 8.93 -21.06
CA ILE A 24 6.36 7.85 -20.65
C ILE A 24 6.48 6.70 -21.64
N ASP A 25 6.66 6.98 -22.93
CA ASP A 25 6.88 5.95 -23.94
C ASP A 25 8.17 5.16 -23.69
N GLY A 26 9.22 5.82 -23.16
CA GLY A 26 10.45 5.16 -22.75
C GLY A 26 10.22 4.14 -21.64
N ILE A 27 9.43 4.48 -20.61
CA ILE A 27 9.08 3.54 -19.52
C ILE A 27 8.24 2.38 -20.05
N LYS A 28 7.27 2.65 -20.92
CA LYS A 28 6.44 1.61 -21.55
C LYS A 28 7.25 0.69 -22.42
N LEU A 29 8.18 1.24 -23.21
CA LEU A 29 9.09 0.46 -24.04
C LEU A 29 9.95 -0.47 -23.18
N TYR A 30 10.48 0.02 -22.05
CA TYR A 30 11.23 -0.81 -21.12
C TYR A 30 10.38 -1.94 -20.51
N ALA A 31 9.14 -1.64 -20.13
CA ALA A 31 8.21 -2.63 -19.64
C ALA A 31 7.84 -3.66 -20.73
N GLN A 32 7.65 -3.24 -21.98
CA GLN A 32 7.44 -4.14 -23.12
C GLN A 32 8.65 -5.06 -23.36
N GLN A 33 9.87 -4.52 -23.27
CA GLN A 33 11.11 -5.31 -23.39
C GLN A 33 11.21 -6.36 -22.27
N TYR A 34 10.85 -6.00 -21.02
CA TYR A 34 10.81 -6.95 -19.91
C TYR A 34 9.94 -8.18 -20.21
N PHE A 35 8.80 -8.01 -20.89
CA PHE A 35 7.93 -9.12 -21.28
C PHE A 35 8.43 -9.86 -22.52
N SER A 36 9.16 -9.18 -23.42
CA SER A 36 9.69 -9.82 -24.62
C SER A 36 10.95 -10.63 -24.36
N ASP A 37 11.78 -10.19 -23.40
CA ASP A 37 13.09 -10.78 -23.13
C ASP A 37 13.02 -11.95 -22.15
N LYS A 38 11.94 -12.07 -21.36
CA LYS A 38 11.73 -13.21 -20.49
C LYS A 38 11.01 -14.35 -21.24
N SER A 39 11.61 -15.53 -21.22
CA SER A 39 10.92 -16.76 -21.62
C SER A 39 9.70 -16.98 -20.74
N ASP A 40 8.65 -17.61 -21.26
CA ASP A 40 7.42 -17.94 -20.50
C ASP A 40 7.74 -18.69 -19.19
N GLN A 41 8.80 -19.50 -19.14
CA GLN A 41 9.24 -20.19 -17.94
C GLN A 41 9.80 -19.23 -16.88
N ASN A 42 10.48 -18.17 -17.26
CA ASN A 42 11.03 -17.17 -16.33
C ASN A 42 9.94 -16.21 -15.83
N LEU A 43 8.92 -15.92 -16.63
CA LEU A 43 7.74 -15.19 -16.19
C LEU A 43 6.91 -16.00 -15.17
N LEU A 44 6.80 -17.32 -15.38
CA LEU A 44 6.10 -18.24 -14.45
C LEU A 44 6.87 -18.46 -13.13
N ALA A 45 8.15 -18.15 -13.07
CA ALA A 45 8.94 -18.15 -11.84
C ALA A 45 8.67 -16.91 -10.95
N ASP A 46 8.12 -15.84 -11.52
CA ASP A 46 7.66 -14.68 -10.78
C ASP A 46 6.37 -15.05 -10.02
N LYS A 47 6.36 -14.79 -8.69
CA LYS A 47 5.22 -15.17 -7.82
C LYS A 47 3.92 -14.50 -8.22
N ASP A 48 3.99 -13.24 -8.65
CA ASP A 48 2.82 -12.46 -9.09
C ASP A 48 2.27 -13.00 -10.39
N ALA A 49 3.15 -13.26 -11.37
CA ALA A 49 2.77 -13.83 -12.66
C ALA A 49 2.16 -15.23 -12.49
N PHE A 50 2.75 -16.06 -11.63
CA PHE A 50 2.22 -17.38 -11.30
C PHE A 50 0.84 -17.29 -10.65
N TYR A 51 0.65 -16.37 -9.71
CA TYR A 51 -0.63 -16.19 -9.03
C TYR A 51 -1.70 -15.64 -9.96
N ILE A 52 -1.41 -14.58 -10.71
CA ILE A 52 -2.32 -14.02 -11.72
C ILE A 52 -2.70 -15.08 -12.77
N ASN A 53 -1.71 -15.85 -13.24
CA ASN A 53 -1.96 -16.94 -14.20
C ASN A 53 -2.88 -18.04 -13.63
N ASN A 54 -2.75 -18.37 -12.34
CA ASN A 54 -3.64 -19.36 -11.70
C ASN A 54 -5.05 -18.81 -11.49
N LEU A 55 -5.20 -17.54 -11.13
CA LEU A 55 -6.49 -16.86 -11.06
C LEU A 55 -7.22 -16.92 -12.41
N LEU A 56 -6.51 -16.62 -13.49
CA LEU A 56 -7.07 -16.63 -14.83
C LEU A 56 -7.47 -18.02 -15.34
N LYS A 57 -6.92 -19.10 -14.73
CA LYS A 57 -7.26 -20.49 -15.09
C LYS A 57 -8.54 -21.00 -14.41
N THR A 58 -8.89 -20.47 -13.25
CA THR A 58 -9.89 -21.12 -12.40
C THR A 58 -11.34 -20.65 -12.59
N ASP A 59 -11.61 -19.45 -13.11
CA ASP A 59 -12.97 -18.96 -13.47
C ASP A 59 -12.95 -17.50 -13.97
N PHE A 60 -11.76 -16.95 -14.16
CA PHE A 60 -11.57 -15.53 -14.46
C PHE A 60 -11.28 -15.27 -15.95
N LEU A 61 -11.80 -16.13 -16.83
CA LEU A 61 -11.62 -16.01 -18.29
C LEU A 61 -12.15 -14.69 -18.88
N ASP A 62 -12.89 -13.91 -18.11
CA ASP A 62 -13.53 -12.65 -18.51
C ASP A 62 -12.96 -11.40 -17.85
N TYR A 63 -11.75 -11.46 -17.26
CA TYR A 63 -11.12 -10.23 -16.77
C TYR A 63 -10.86 -9.29 -17.96
N LYS A 64 -11.60 -8.20 -17.98
CA LYS A 64 -11.40 -7.12 -18.95
C LYS A 64 -10.55 -6.05 -18.30
N ILE A 65 -9.44 -5.69 -18.93
CA ILE A 65 -8.80 -4.39 -18.66
C ILE A 65 -9.83 -3.35 -19.04
N GLN A 66 -10.43 -2.70 -18.05
CA GLN A 66 -11.52 -1.77 -18.31
C GLN A 66 -11.00 -0.54 -19.04
N ILE A 67 -11.40 -0.41 -20.30
CA ILE A 67 -11.11 0.73 -21.17
C ILE A 67 -12.46 1.43 -21.49
N SER A 68 -13.39 1.53 -20.54
CA SER A 68 -14.67 2.15 -20.85
C SER A 68 -14.61 3.67 -20.72
N ASP A 69 -15.11 4.36 -21.73
CA ASP A 69 -15.24 5.82 -21.76
C ASP A 69 -16.55 6.31 -21.10
N SER A 70 -17.45 5.41 -20.68
CA SER A 70 -18.68 5.74 -19.97
C SER A 70 -18.66 5.14 -18.55
N LEU A 71 -18.50 6.00 -17.54
CA LEU A 71 -18.55 5.62 -16.13
C LEU A 71 -19.98 5.83 -15.62
N ASN A 72 -20.67 4.74 -15.28
CA ASN A 72 -21.84 4.81 -14.42
C ASN A 72 -21.38 4.86 -12.97
N ILE A 73 -21.32 6.06 -12.42
CA ILE A 73 -20.88 6.30 -11.04
C ILE A 73 -22.04 5.91 -10.11
N SER A 74 -21.77 5.05 -9.11
CA SER A 74 -22.77 4.64 -8.14
C SER A 74 -23.11 5.73 -7.14
N ASP A 75 -24.38 5.81 -6.71
CA ASP A 75 -24.80 6.76 -5.68
C ASP A 75 -24.04 6.54 -4.38
N HIS A 76 -23.71 5.30 -4.04
CA HIS A 76 -22.93 4.95 -2.87
C HIS A 76 -21.52 5.56 -2.89
N PHE A 77 -20.85 5.58 -4.04
CA PHE A 77 -19.56 6.26 -4.19
C PHE A 77 -19.70 7.76 -3.94
N VAL A 78 -20.72 8.40 -4.52
CA VAL A 78 -20.96 9.85 -4.32
C VAL A 78 -21.23 10.18 -2.85
N GLU A 79 -21.98 9.34 -2.15
CA GLU A 79 -22.22 9.47 -0.71
C GLU A 79 -20.92 9.27 0.09
N THR A 80 -20.10 8.30 -0.31
CA THR A 80 -18.79 8.07 0.31
C THR A 80 -17.88 9.29 0.14
N VAL A 81 -17.78 9.87 -1.06
CA VAL A 81 -17.02 11.11 -1.32
C VAL A 81 -17.50 12.25 -0.39
N LYS A 82 -18.81 12.47 -0.28
CA LYS A 82 -19.39 13.51 0.57
C LYS A 82 -19.11 13.32 2.07
N SER A 83 -18.82 12.10 2.51
CA SER A 83 -18.51 11.82 3.91
C SER A 83 -17.16 12.40 4.35
N PHE A 84 -16.25 12.70 3.42
CA PHE A 84 -14.92 13.28 3.68
C PHE A 84 -14.94 14.82 3.72
N ASN A 85 -15.90 15.40 4.41
CA ASN A 85 -16.14 16.86 4.46
C ASN A 85 -15.08 17.65 5.25
N ASP A 86 -14.19 16.98 5.98
CA ASP A 86 -13.06 17.54 6.73
C ASP A 86 -11.73 17.49 5.97
N SER A 87 -11.76 17.13 4.68
CA SER A 87 -10.58 16.84 3.87
C SER A 87 -10.69 17.43 2.47
N TYR A 88 -9.57 17.68 1.83
CA TYR A 88 -9.49 17.80 0.37
C TYR A 88 -9.60 16.43 -0.24
N ILE A 89 -10.26 16.26 -1.39
CA ILE A 89 -10.53 14.95 -1.95
C ILE A 89 -10.20 14.82 -3.42
N ILE A 90 -9.55 13.72 -3.76
CA ILE A 90 -9.27 13.26 -5.13
C ILE A 90 -9.99 11.92 -5.30
N PRO A 91 -11.22 11.91 -5.79
CA PRO A 91 -12.02 10.71 -5.93
C PRO A 91 -11.64 9.96 -7.21
N ILE A 92 -11.28 8.68 -7.04
CA ILE A 92 -10.89 7.78 -8.13
C ILE A 92 -11.89 6.62 -8.15
N TYR A 93 -12.68 6.54 -9.20
CA TYR A 93 -13.67 5.50 -9.41
C TYR A 93 -13.26 4.58 -10.55
N ASN A 94 -13.08 3.29 -10.27
CA ASN A 94 -12.64 2.31 -11.25
C ASN A 94 -11.40 2.77 -12.05
N SER A 95 -10.37 3.24 -11.33
CA SER A 95 -9.13 3.79 -11.88
C SER A 95 -9.27 5.07 -12.71
N ASN A 96 -10.35 5.84 -12.59
CA ASN A 96 -10.53 7.13 -13.24
C ASN A 96 -10.84 8.22 -12.21
N ILE A 97 -10.17 9.37 -12.30
CA ILE A 97 -10.53 10.53 -11.47
C ILE A 97 -11.89 11.07 -11.93
N ILE A 98 -12.74 11.38 -10.97
CA ILE A 98 -13.99 12.07 -11.19
C ILE A 98 -13.77 13.55 -10.91
N TYR A 99 -13.33 14.27 -11.94
CA TYR A 99 -12.90 15.68 -11.83
C TYR A 99 -13.99 16.62 -11.29
N GLU A 100 -15.27 16.32 -11.52
CA GLU A 100 -16.41 17.07 -11.01
C GLU A 100 -16.56 17.00 -9.48
N LEU A 101 -15.91 16.05 -8.86
CA LEU A 101 -15.92 15.82 -7.41
C LEU A 101 -14.55 16.10 -6.76
N VAL A 102 -13.56 16.54 -7.53
CA VAL A 102 -12.25 16.91 -6.98
C VAL A 102 -12.37 18.19 -6.18
N ASP A 103 -11.89 18.17 -4.94
CA ASP A 103 -11.70 19.35 -4.10
C ASP A 103 -10.23 19.41 -3.68
N LEU A 104 -9.54 20.48 -4.07
CA LEU A 104 -8.13 20.73 -3.77
C LEU A 104 -7.90 22.23 -3.51
N PRO A 105 -6.87 22.60 -2.75
CA PRO A 105 -6.42 24.01 -2.66
C PRO A 105 -6.14 24.59 -4.05
N GLU A 106 -6.46 25.86 -4.27
CA GLU A 106 -6.32 26.56 -5.57
C GLU A 106 -4.91 26.51 -6.17
N ASN A 107 -3.89 26.38 -5.33
CA ASN A 107 -2.48 26.29 -5.75
C ASN A 107 -1.97 24.87 -5.98
N LEU A 108 -2.82 23.86 -5.85
CA LEU A 108 -2.50 22.46 -6.16
C LEU A 108 -3.23 22.01 -7.41
N THR A 109 -2.52 21.33 -8.27
CA THR A 109 -3.08 20.76 -9.50
C THR A 109 -2.64 19.32 -9.68
N LEU A 110 -3.54 18.51 -10.21
CA LEU A 110 -3.22 17.18 -10.70
C LEU A 110 -2.74 17.32 -12.14
N ASP A 111 -1.44 17.22 -12.35
CA ASP A 111 -0.84 17.44 -13.66
C ASP A 111 0.05 16.26 -14.10
N ASN A 112 0.11 16.02 -15.41
CA ASN A 112 1.07 15.13 -16.06
C ASN A 112 2.40 15.85 -16.34
N SER A 113 2.92 16.57 -15.35
CA SER A 113 4.00 17.50 -15.55
C SER A 113 5.35 16.83 -15.81
N ALA A 114 6.16 17.49 -16.64
CA ALA A 114 7.54 17.12 -16.94
C ALA A 114 8.42 17.02 -15.67
N VAL A 115 7.99 17.59 -14.54
CA VAL A 115 8.67 17.57 -13.24
C VAL A 115 8.88 16.12 -12.77
N PHE A 116 7.92 15.24 -13.01
CA PHE A 116 8.00 13.84 -12.57
C PHE A 116 8.90 12.94 -13.42
N LYS A 117 9.43 13.45 -14.55
CA LYS A 117 10.26 12.69 -15.49
C LYS A 117 11.44 11.97 -14.84
N ASN A 118 12.07 12.59 -13.84
CA ASN A 118 13.25 12.06 -13.17
C ASN A 118 12.92 11.26 -11.89
N TYR A 119 11.65 11.23 -11.51
CA TYR A 119 11.21 10.60 -10.26
C TYR A 119 10.43 9.32 -10.50
N LEU A 120 9.47 9.35 -11.43
CA LEU A 120 8.51 8.27 -11.63
C LEU A 120 9.21 6.93 -11.94
N GLY A 121 8.91 5.93 -11.14
CA GLY A 121 9.49 4.60 -11.27
C GLY A 121 10.84 4.41 -10.55
N SER A 122 11.41 5.44 -9.94
CA SER A 122 12.70 5.33 -9.25
C SER A 122 12.61 4.66 -7.89
N THR A 123 11.44 4.65 -7.27
CA THR A 123 11.21 4.15 -5.91
C THR A 123 10.52 2.78 -5.84
N ILE A 124 10.31 2.12 -6.96
CA ILE A 124 9.63 0.81 -7.00
C ILE A 124 10.54 -0.27 -7.57
N SER A 125 10.31 -1.51 -7.09
CA SER A 125 11.02 -2.65 -7.63
C SER A 125 10.64 -2.91 -9.08
N HIS A 126 11.62 -2.79 -9.98
CA HIS A 126 11.48 -3.22 -11.37
C HIS A 126 11.66 -4.74 -11.55
N LYS A 127 11.36 -5.53 -10.53
CA LYS A 127 11.60 -6.97 -10.53
C LYS A 127 10.34 -7.81 -10.48
N ASN A 128 9.17 -7.20 -10.28
CA ASN A 128 7.93 -7.95 -10.20
C ASN A 128 6.98 -7.68 -11.36
N PHE A 129 6.17 -8.68 -11.69
CA PHE A 129 5.23 -8.66 -12.80
C PHE A 129 4.15 -7.58 -12.62
N SER A 130 3.62 -7.40 -11.42
CA SER A 130 2.52 -6.46 -11.14
C SER A 130 2.92 -5.01 -11.39
N SER A 131 4.16 -4.61 -11.03
CA SER A 131 4.65 -3.27 -11.31
C SER A 131 4.82 -3.01 -12.80
N PHE A 132 5.38 -3.97 -13.55
CA PHE A 132 5.48 -3.84 -15.01
C PHE A 132 4.12 -3.81 -15.70
N LEU A 133 3.18 -4.65 -15.25
CA LEU A 133 1.81 -4.62 -15.78
C LEU A 133 1.17 -3.25 -15.56
N ASN A 134 1.33 -2.67 -14.35
CA ASN A 134 0.79 -1.35 -14.07
C ASN A 134 1.39 -0.28 -14.99
N PHE A 135 2.71 -0.29 -15.22
CA PHE A 135 3.35 0.64 -16.15
C PHE A 135 2.77 0.56 -17.58
N LEU A 136 2.44 -0.65 -18.04
CA LEU A 136 1.93 -0.86 -19.39
C LEU A 136 0.47 -0.43 -19.57
N VAL A 137 -0.36 -0.70 -18.54
CA VAL A 137 -1.81 -0.62 -18.70
C VAL A 137 -2.48 0.51 -17.92
N ALA A 138 -1.80 1.17 -16.97
CA ALA A 138 -2.35 2.32 -16.30
C ALA A 138 -2.61 3.44 -17.30
N LYS A 139 -3.89 3.78 -17.49
CA LYS A 139 -4.32 4.82 -18.41
C LYS A 139 -3.92 6.20 -17.92
N ASN A 140 -4.05 6.42 -16.64
CA ASN A 140 -3.89 7.72 -16.00
C ASN A 140 -2.78 7.64 -14.97
N LEU A 141 -1.94 8.66 -14.98
CA LEU A 141 -0.96 8.95 -13.94
C LEU A 141 -1.50 10.13 -13.15
N TYR A 142 -1.67 9.94 -11.85
CA TYR A 142 -2.17 10.97 -10.96
C TYR A 142 -0.99 11.60 -10.24
N LEU A 143 -0.54 12.74 -10.75
CA LEU A 143 0.68 13.41 -10.31
C LEU A 143 0.31 14.64 -9.51
N LEU A 144 0.55 14.61 -8.19
CA LEU A 144 0.33 15.73 -7.29
C LEU A 144 1.66 16.39 -6.95
N ASN A 145 1.87 17.58 -7.49
CA ASN A 145 3.03 18.39 -7.17
C ASN A 145 2.68 19.41 -6.08
N ILE A 146 3.37 19.30 -4.94
CA ILE A 146 3.24 20.20 -3.80
C ILE A 146 4.36 21.24 -3.89
N PRO A 147 4.05 22.54 -3.93
CA PRO A 147 5.06 23.59 -3.95
C PRO A 147 5.96 23.61 -2.72
N ASP A 148 7.12 24.26 -2.84
CA ASP A 148 7.97 24.57 -1.69
C ASP A 148 7.21 25.42 -0.67
N ASP A 149 7.54 25.25 0.62
CA ASP A 149 6.95 25.98 1.75
C ASP A 149 5.43 25.82 1.92
N PHE A 150 4.81 24.90 1.19
CA PHE A 150 3.37 24.63 1.28
C PHE A 150 3.01 23.92 2.58
N THR A 151 1.95 24.39 3.25
CA THR A 151 1.36 23.69 4.39
C THR A 151 -0.14 23.52 4.16
N ALA A 152 -0.59 22.27 4.17
CA ALA A 152 -2.00 21.95 4.05
C ALA A 152 -2.72 22.18 5.38
N ASP A 153 -3.87 22.86 5.34
CA ASP A 153 -4.75 23.10 6.50
C ASP A 153 -5.68 21.91 6.77
N LYS A 154 -5.90 21.08 5.76
CA LYS A 154 -6.69 19.84 5.84
C LYS A 154 -5.94 18.68 5.20
N PRO A 155 -6.24 17.43 5.59
CA PRO A 155 -5.71 16.26 4.89
C PRO A 155 -6.14 16.23 3.42
N ILE A 156 -5.27 15.68 2.56
CA ILE A 156 -5.59 15.35 1.17
C ILE A 156 -5.92 13.86 1.10
N VAL A 157 -7.07 13.50 0.55
CA VAL A 157 -7.54 12.12 0.46
C VAL A 157 -7.56 11.66 -1.00
N PHE A 158 -6.80 10.63 -1.33
CA PHE A 158 -7.01 9.82 -2.53
C PHE A 158 -8.00 8.71 -2.18
N LEU A 159 -9.25 8.86 -2.61
CA LEU A 159 -10.28 7.83 -2.42
C LEU A 159 -10.36 6.95 -3.66
N ASN A 160 -9.79 5.77 -3.60
CA ASN A 160 -9.83 4.77 -4.66
C ASN A 160 -10.99 3.81 -4.41
N TYR A 161 -12.02 3.88 -5.23
CA TYR A 161 -13.21 3.06 -5.12
C TYR A 161 -13.37 2.17 -6.36
N CYS A 162 -13.49 0.86 -6.11
CA CYS A 162 -13.76 -0.12 -7.16
C CYS A 162 -15.19 -0.66 -7.02
N ASP A 163 -15.99 -0.49 -8.06
CA ASP A 163 -17.37 -1.00 -8.13
C ASP A 163 -17.58 -1.72 -9.46
N HIS A 164 -17.67 -3.03 -9.41
CA HIS A 164 -17.75 -3.84 -10.59
C HIS A 164 -18.85 -4.90 -10.51
N SER A 165 -19.78 -4.83 -11.44
CA SER A 165 -20.74 -5.90 -11.71
C SER A 165 -20.12 -7.09 -12.46
N THR A 166 -18.94 -6.90 -13.05
CA THR A 166 -18.17 -7.92 -13.77
C THR A 166 -16.72 -7.87 -13.32
N THR A 167 -16.03 -9.00 -13.36
CA THR A 167 -14.63 -9.08 -12.98
C THR A 167 -13.74 -8.16 -13.83
N SER A 168 -12.97 -7.30 -13.20
CA SER A 168 -12.12 -6.30 -13.87
C SER A 168 -10.75 -6.17 -13.22
N ILE A 169 -9.81 -5.60 -13.98
CA ILE A 169 -8.48 -5.22 -13.48
C ILE A 169 -8.41 -3.70 -13.41
N ASN A 170 -8.22 -3.18 -12.22
CA ASN A 170 -8.04 -1.75 -11.96
C ASN A 170 -6.56 -1.43 -11.78
N ASN A 171 -6.03 -0.54 -12.61
CA ASN A 171 -4.64 -0.11 -12.55
C ASN A 171 -4.59 1.37 -12.18
N THR A 172 -4.21 1.66 -10.93
CA THR A 172 -4.06 3.03 -10.43
C THR A 172 -2.60 3.33 -10.22
N ARG A 173 -2.15 4.52 -10.61
CA ARG A 173 -0.81 5.01 -10.33
C ARG A 173 -0.85 6.44 -9.84
N ILE A 174 -0.35 6.64 -8.63
CA ILE A 174 -0.29 7.92 -7.95
C ILE A 174 1.18 8.25 -7.70
N ALA A 175 1.58 9.49 -7.97
CA ALA A 175 2.87 10.01 -7.53
C ALA A 175 2.68 11.39 -6.88
N LEU A 176 3.37 11.61 -5.77
CA LEU A 176 3.37 12.85 -5.03
C LEU A 176 4.80 13.35 -4.88
N LEU A 177 5.05 14.58 -5.32
CA LEU A 177 6.30 15.29 -5.08
C LEU A 177 6.04 16.39 -4.04
N ALA A 178 6.59 16.21 -2.85
CA ALA A 178 6.52 17.20 -1.78
C ALA A 178 7.71 18.16 -1.89
N GLY A 179 7.45 19.39 -2.21
CA GLY A 179 8.44 20.46 -2.31
C GLY A 179 9.17 20.71 -0.99
N ALA A 180 10.29 21.43 -1.06
CA ALA A 180 11.10 21.72 0.11
C ALA A 180 10.30 22.45 1.19
N ASN A 181 10.53 22.10 2.48
CA ASN A 181 9.86 22.65 3.66
C ASN A 181 8.32 22.46 3.69
N SER A 182 7.73 21.67 2.78
CA SER A 182 6.28 21.44 2.76
C SER A 182 5.84 20.54 3.92
N ARG A 183 4.59 20.73 4.39
CA ARG A 183 3.99 19.93 5.46
C ARG A 183 2.56 19.58 5.12
N LEU A 184 2.23 18.29 5.10
CA LEU A 184 0.88 17.84 4.77
C LEU A 184 0.56 16.48 5.35
N THR A 185 -0.74 16.23 5.52
CA THR A 185 -1.29 14.90 5.78
C THR A 185 -1.95 14.38 4.51
N VAL A 186 -1.61 13.16 4.13
CA VAL A 186 -2.19 12.48 2.97
C VAL A 186 -2.81 11.17 3.41
N ASN A 187 -4.01 10.90 2.94
CA ASN A 187 -4.67 9.63 3.19
C ASN A 187 -4.96 8.96 1.84
N GLU A 188 -4.57 7.72 1.68
CA GLU A 188 -4.88 6.89 0.53
C GLU A 188 -5.78 5.75 0.99
N VAL A 189 -7.01 5.74 0.52
CA VAL A 189 -8.03 4.77 0.92
C VAL A 189 -8.44 3.97 -0.30
N PHE A 190 -8.25 2.67 -0.24
CA PHE A 190 -8.78 1.71 -1.20
C PHE A 190 -9.97 0.99 -0.61
N THR A 191 -11.09 1.03 -1.32
CA THR A 191 -12.32 0.35 -0.92
C THR A 191 -13.14 -0.03 -2.16
N GLY A 192 -14.15 -0.86 -2.00
CA GLY A 192 -14.99 -1.21 -3.13
C GLY A 192 -15.93 -2.38 -2.87
N THR A 193 -16.67 -2.73 -3.92
CA THR A 193 -17.65 -3.83 -3.93
C THR A 193 -17.44 -4.75 -5.12
N GLY A 194 -17.87 -6.00 -4.99
CA GLY A 194 -17.77 -6.98 -6.07
C GLY A 194 -16.41 -7.65 -6.18
N GLN A 195 -16.16 -8.27 -7.32
CA GLN A 195 -14.97 -9.06 -7.58
C GLN A 195 -14.05 -8.37 -8.59
N TYR A 196 -12.85 -8.00 -8.17
CA TYR A 196 -11.88 -7.31 -9.02
C TYR A 196 -10.43 -7.64 -8.64
N ILE A 197 -9.53 -7.35 -9.55
CA ILE A 197 -8.10 -7.24 -9.27
C ILE A 197 -7.76 -5.74 -9.19
N ARG A 198 -7.15 -5.33 -8.08
CA ARG A 198 -6.51 -4.03 -7.95
C ARG A 198 -5.01 -4.20 -8.15
N ASN A 199 -4.44 -3.37 -9.02
CA ASN A 199 -3.01 -3.27 -9.23
C ASN A 199 -2.60 -1.80 -9.11
N SER A 200 -2.13 -1.41 -7.93
CA SER A 200 -1.84 -0.02 -7.59
C SER A 200 -0.35 0.23 -7.41
N ILE A 201 0.08 1.42 -7.80
CA ILE A 201 1.41 1.95 -7.50
C ILE A 201 1.27 3.34 -6.90
N THR A 202 1.93 3.55 -5.75
CA THR A 202 2.02 4.86 -5.09
C THR A 202 3.47 5.21 -4.86
N GLU A 203 3.91 6.38 -5.34
CA GLU A 203 5.29 6.86 -5.20
C GLU A 203 5.32 8.23 -4.51
N LEU A 204 6.13 8.35 -3.47
CA LEU A 204 6.32 9.60 -2.72
C LEU A 204 7.76 10.08 -2.86
N PHE A 205 7.93 11.34 -3.22
CA PHE A 205 9.22 12.00 -3.34
C PHE A 205 9.25 13.20 -2.41
N LEU A 206 10.02 13.09 -1.34
CA LEU A 206 10.12 14.10 -0.29
C LEU A 206 11.38 14.93 -0.50
N GLN A 207 11.22 16.21 -0.80
CA GLN A 207 12.33 17.14 -0.93
C GLN A 207 12.84 17.59 0.45
N LYS A 208 13.94 18.31 0.48
CA LYS A 208 14.61 18.79 1.70
C LYS A 208 13.64 19.40 2.71
N ASN A 209 13.75 19.01 3.98
CA ASN A 209 12.94 19.46 5.11
C ASN A 209 11.42 19.22 4.97
N SER A 210 10.94 18.53 3.96
CA SER A 210 9.51 18.24 3.83
C SER A 210 9.06 17.20 4.86
N CYS A 211 7.80 17.27 5.28
CA CYS A 211 7.22 16.38 6.27
C CYS A 211 5.85 15.90 5.81
N ILE A 212 5.69 14.60 5.67
CA ILE A 212 4.41 13.97 5.30
C ILE A 212 3.99 12.99 6.39
N ASP A 213 2.75 13.15 6.86
CA ASP A 213 2.00 12.14 7.56
C ASP A 213 1.11 11.41 6.55
N PHE A 214 1.38 10.12 6.31
CA PHE A 214 0.67 9.34 5.29
C PHE A 214 -0.09 8.18 5.92
N LEU A 215 -1.38 8.06 5.61
CA LEU A 215 -2.21 6.92 6.00
C LEU A 215 -2.63 6.13 4.76
N HIS A 216 -2.26 4.85 4.70
CA HIS A 216 -2.64 3.91 3.65
C HIS A 216 -3.61 2.86 4.18
N ILE A 217 -4.77 2.73 3.57
CA ILE A 217 -5.81 1.77 4.00
C ILE A 217 -6.22 0.89 2.83
N ASP A 218 -6.03 -0.42 2.98
CA ASP A 218 -6.57 -1.46 2.12
C ASP A 218 -7.83 -2.06 2.78
N ASP A 219 -8.99 -1.59 2.33
CA ASP A 219 -10.31 -2.05 2.75
C ASP A 219 -11.12 -2.48 1.52
N ASP A 220 -10.46 -3.23 0.67
CA ASP A 220 -11.05 -3.79 -0.55
C ASP A 220 -12.12 -4.84 -0.24
N SER A 221 -13.00 -5.11 -1.21
CA SER A 221 -13.99 -6.21 -1.11
C SER A 221 -13.32 -7.53 -0.73
N ASP A 222 -13.95 -8.32 0.14
CA ASP A 222 -13.44 -9.65 0.57
C ASP A 222 -13.29 -10.66 -0.59
N SER A 223 -13.82 -10.36 -1.77
CA SER A 223 -13.64 -11.15 -2.99
C SER A 223 -12.62 -10.58 -3.97
N SER A 224 -11.95 -9.47 -3.62
CA SER A 224 -10.93 -8.84 -4.46
C SER A 224 -9.54 -9.45 -4.27
N HIS A 225 -8.68 -9.20 -5.25
CA HIS A 225 -7.25 -9.53 -5.21
C HIS A 225 -6.43 -8.27 -5.44
N THR A 226 -5.48 -8.01 -4.54
CA THR A 226 -4.69 -6.78 -4.55
C THR A 226 -3.23 -7.06 -4.81
N PHE A 227 -2.67 -6.35 -5.78
CA PHE A 227 -1.24 -6.17 -6.00
C PHE A 227 -0.91 -4.71 -5.77
N SER A 228 -0.09 -4.42 -4.77
CA SER A 228 0.24 -3.06 -4.38
C SER A 228 1.75 -2.86 -4.36
N ASN A 229 2.21 -1.73 -4.89
CA ASN A 229 3.59 -1.30 -4.78
C ASN A 229 3.61 0.11 -4.21
N PHE A 230 4.30 0.28 -3.10
CA PHE A 230 4.48 1.58 -2.47
C PHE A 230 5.96 1.93 -2.42
N GLY A 231 6.34 3.10 -2.93
CA GLY A 231 7.70 3.56 -2.94
C GLY A 231 7.85 4.95 -2.34
N SER A 232 8.95 5.22 -1.64
CA SER A 232 9.28 6.56 -1.21
C SER A 232 10.77 6.86 -1.30
N SER A 233 11.11 8.14 -1.55
CA SER A 233 12.46 8.67 -1.54
C SER A 233 12.51 9.91 -0.66
N LEU A 234 13.38 9.87 0.36
CA LEU A 234 13.48 10.89 1.40
C LEU A 234 14.81 11.64 1.26
N SER A 235 14.75 12.93 0.90
CA SER A 235 15.90 13.83 0.81
C SER A 235 16.34 14.32 2.20
N GLU A 236 17.35 15.19 2.23
CA GLU A 236 17.96 15.75 3.46
C GLU A 236 16.90 16.32 4.42
N ARG A 237 16.93 15.85 5.67
CA ARG A 237 16.02 16.25 6.77
C ARG A 237 14.53 16.14 6.45
N SER A 238 14.17 15.38 5.44
CA SER A 238 12.76 15.09 5.19
C SER A 238 12.25 13.98 6.13
N SER A 239 10.94 13.97 6.36
CA SER A 239 10.30 13.05 7.29
C SER A 239 9.04 12.44 6.69
N LEU A 240 8.94 11.12 6.71
CA LEU A 240 7.72 10.38 6.37
C LEU A 240 7.27 9.55 7.57
N ASN A 241 6.09 9.86 8.10
CA ASN A 241 5.38 8.99 9.03
C ASN A 241 4.28 8.26 8.25
N LEU A 242 4.39 6.95 8.12
CA LEU A 242 3.47 6.10 7.38
C LEU A 242 2.67 5.22 8.33
N TRP A 243 1.36 5.35 8.32
CA TRP A 243 0.45 4.37 8.92
C TRP A 243 -0.17 3.53 7.81
N SER A 244 -0.15 2.21 7.97
CA SER A 244 -0.76 1.30 7.01
C SER A 244 -1.72 0.33 7.69
N SER A 245 -2.84 0.03 7.04
CA SER A 245 -3.79 -0.96 7.55
C SER A 245 -4.41 -1.74 6.41
N SER A 246 -4.32 -3.07 6.49
CA SER A 246 -4.98 -3.96 5.54
C SER A 246 -5.99 -4.83 6.27
N ILE A 247 -7.26 -4.63 5.93
CA ILE A 247 -8.41 -5.26 6.59
C ILE A 247 -9.41 -5.91 5.62
N GLY A 248 -9.26 -5.68 4.31
CA GLY A 248 -10.11 -6.23 3.24
C GLY A 248 -9.31 -7.03 2.22
N GLY A 249 -9.99 -7.51 1.17
CA GLY A 249 -9.40 -8.32 0.12
C GLY A 249 -9.25 -9.81 0.48
N SER A 250 -9.43 -10.70 -0.48
CA SER A 250 -9.17 -12.14 -0.28
C SER A 250 -7.69 -12.48 -0.40
N TYR A 251 -6.97 -11.71 -1.22
CA TYR A 251 -5.53 -11.83 -1.43
C TYR A 251 -4.89 -10.45 -1.52
N ILE A 252 -3.78 -10.29 -0.81
CA ILE A 252 -2.93 -9.10 -0.92
C ILE A 252 -1.50 -9.55 -1.18
N ASN A 253 -0.86 -8.93 -2.17
CA ASN A 253 0.59 -8.99 -2.38
C ASN A 253 1.11 -7.55 -2.48
N SER A 254 1.80 -7.09 -1.45
CA SER A 254 2.30 -5.72 -1.32
C SER A 254 3.82 -5.70 -1.28
N CYS A 255 4.42 -4.89 -2.15
CA CYS A 255 5.87 -4.69 -2.22
C CYS A 255 6.20 -3.22 -1.95
N ASN A 256 6.92 -2.96 -0.88
CA ASN A 256 7.15 -1.61 -0.38
C ASN A 256 8.65 -1.29 -0.33
N PHE A 257 9.03 -0.12 -0.85
CA PHE A 257 10.42 0.35 -0.92
C PHE A 257 10.55 1.76 -0.36
N TYR A 258 11.42 1.92 0.62
CA TYR A 258 11.63 3.18 1.32
C TYR A 258 13.11 3.53 1.28
N GLN A 259 13.46 4.61 0.59
CA GLN A 259 14.84 5.03 0.37
C GLN A 259 15.15 6.32 1.13
N LEU A 260 16.07 6.26 2.07
CA LEU A 260 16.58 7.40 2.81
C LEU A 260 17.85 7.86 2.08
N ILE A 261 17.68 8.82 1.14
CA ILE A 261 18.73 9.30 0.23
C ILE A 261 19.38 10.62 0.68
N GLY A 262 18.97 11.16 1.83
CA GLY A 262 19.49 12.41 2.37
C GLY A 262 19.90 12.30 3.83
N GLU A 263 20.85 13.12 4.24
CA GLU A 263 21.33 13.23 5.62
C GLU A 263 20.18 13.63 6.56
N GLU A 264 20.13 13.03 7.75
CA GLU A 264 19.13 13.28 8.79
C GLU A 264 17.69 13.00 8.34
N SER A 265 17.47 12.24 7.27
CA SER A 265 16.13 11.83 6.87
C SER A 265 15.53 10.84 7.87
N THR A 266 14.21 10.90 8.05
CA THR A 266 13.51 10.09 9.05
C THR A 266 12.33 9.37 8.43
N PHE A 267 12.26 8.05 8.61
CA PHE A 267 11.13 7.22 8.18
C PHE A 267 10.54 6.45 9.36
N LYS A 268 9.23 6.56 9.55
CA LYS A 268 8.49 5.75 10.52
C LYS A 268 7.33 5.03 9.82
N ASN A 269 7.21 3.74 10.07
CA ASN A 269 6.13 2.93 9.51
C ASN A 269 5.45 2.10 10.59
N TYR A 270 4.17 2.36 10.81
CA TYR A 270 3.31 1.67 11.76
C TYR A 270 2.19 0.95 11.01
N GLY A 271 2.16 -0.39 11.05
CA GLY A 271 1.22 -1.18 10.25
C GLY A 271 0.37 -2.15 11.05
N LEU A 272 -0.92 -2.25 10.68
CA LEU A 272 -1.84 -3.26 11.18
C LEU A 272 -2.39 -4.09 10.02
N ASN A 273 -2.13 -5.39 10.04
CA ASN A 273 -2.68 -6.35 9.10
C ASN A 273 -3.63 -7.29 9.83
N PHE A 274 -4.91 -7.30 9.44
CA PHE A 274 -5.89 -8.16 10.06
C PHE A 274 -6.58 -9.04 9.02
N SER A 275 -6.29 -10.33 9.04
CA SER A 275 -6.87 -11.33 8.15
C SER A 275 -7.75 -12.34 8.89
N ASN A 276 -8.83 -12.78 8.26
CA ASN A 276 -9.73 -13.83 8.74
C ASN A 276 -10.22 -14.71 7.57
N HIS A 277 -11.09 -15.68 7.83
CA HIS A 277 -11.58 -16.64 6.84
C HIS A 277 -10.45 -17.37 6.11
N ASN A 278 -10.35 -17.21 4.79
CA ASN A 278 -9.31 -17.80 3.95
C ASN A 278 -8.40 -16.74 3.33
N GLN A 279 -8.39 -15.52 3.87
CA GLN A 279 -7.59 -14.42 3.35
C GLN A 279 -6.09 -14.76 3.40
N ASN A 280 -5.35 -14.29 2.40
CA ASN A 280 -3.91 -14.55 2.28
C ASN A 280 -3.18 -13.24 1.94
N TYR A 281 -2.43 -12.73 2.91
CA TYR A 281 -1.71 -11.46 2.79
C TYR A 281 -0.20 -11.70 2.76
N ASN A 282 0.47 -11.11 1.78
CA ASN A 282 1.91 -11.19 1.60
C ASN A 282 2.49 -9.79 1.49
N TYR A 283 3.45 -9.48 2.34
CA TYR A 283 4.14 -8.20 2.37
C TYR A 283 5.64 -8.38 2.24
N THR A 284 6.23 -7.59 1.38
CA THR A 284 7.68 -7.40 1.31
C THR A 284 7.97 -5.93 1.54
N SER A 285 8.89 -5.64 2.46
CA SER A 285 9.32 -4.29 2.78
C SER A 285 10.84 -4.20 2.70
N SER A 286 11.37 -3.17 2.02
CA SER A 286 12.77 -2.82 2.03
C SER A 286 12.94 -1.38 2.50
N ILE A 287 13.76 -1.18 3.52
CA ILE A 287 14.15 0.15 4.00
C ILE A 287 15.64 0.29 3.71
N GLU A 288 15.99 1.23 2.85
CA GLU A 288 17.35 1.42 2.36
C GLU A 288 17.93 2.73 2.88
N HIS A 289 18.91 2.64 3.76
CA HIS A 289 19.72 3.76 4.22
C HIS A 289 20.85 3.97 3.24
N LEU A 290 20.74 4.99 2.40
CA LEU A 290 21.69 5.32 1.34
C LEU A 290 22.51 6.59 1.66
N PHE A 291 22.30 7.17 2.85
CA PHE A 291 23.01 8.33 3.34
C PHE A 291 23.17 8.28 4.87
N LYS A 292 24.18 9.01 5.40
CA LYS A 292 24.52 9.01 6.83
C LYS A 292 23.46 9.68 7.71
N SER A 293 23.50 9.37 9.02
CA SER A 293 22.65 9.97 10.07
C SER A 293 21.15 9.83 9.83
N ALA A 294 20.73 8.89 8.99
CA ALA A 294 19.34 8.63 8.68
C ALA A 294 18.70 7.70 9.73
N ASN A 295 17.41 7.90 10.03
CA ASN A 295 16.70 7.16 11.06
C ASN A 295 15.50 6.43 10.49
N SER A 296 15.29 5.16 10.87
CA SER A 296 14.08 4.43 10.53
C SER A 296 13.51 3.62 11.70
N GLU A 297 12.18 3.59 11.79
CA GLU A 297 11.45 2.74 12.71
C GLU A 297 10.28 2.08 11.97
N GLN A 298 10.24 0.75 11.99
CA GLN A 298 9.13 -0.01 11.43
C GLN A 298 8.52 -0.91 12.51
N ILE A 299 7.24 -0.73 12.82
CA ILE A 299 6.48 -1.58 13.71
C ILE A 299 5.29 -2.14 12.94
N GLN A 300 5.27 -3.47 12.73
CA GLN A 300 4.19 -4.16 12.04
C GLN A 300 3.51 -5.15 12.98
N LYS A 301 2.19 -5.02 13.13
CA LYS A 301 1.36 -5.94 13.91
C LYS A 301 0.40 -6.67 13.01
N SER A 302 0.39 -7.99 13.12
CA SER A 302 -0.41 -8.89 12.29
C SER A 302 -1.34 -9.71 13.17
N ILE A 303 -2.63 -9.71 12.86
CA ILE A 303 -3.64 -10.55 13.51
C ILE A 303 -4.20 -11.50 12.45
N SER A 304 -4.21 -12.80 12.73
CA SER A 304 -4.72 -13.81 11.81
C SER A 304 -5.67 -14.76 12.51
N ASP A 305 -6.87 -14.93 11.94
CA ASP A 305 -7.91 -15.83 12.46
C ASP A 305 -8.38 -16.85 11.41
N ASP A 306 -9.26 -17.77 11.80
CA ASP A 306 -9.80 -18.85 10.97
C ASP A 306 -8.70 -19.69 10.27
N SER A 307 -8.69 -19.69 8.94
CA SER A 307 -7.70 -20.38 8.09
C SER A 307 -6.85 -19.38 7.30
N SER A 308 -6.83 -18.11 7.70
CA SER A 308 -6.12 -17.06 7.01
C SER A 308 -4.60 -17.13 7.19
N LYS A 309 -3.88 -16.42 6.33
CA LYS A 309 -2.40 -16.42 6.34
C LYS A 309 -1.86 -15.01 6.16
N ILE A 310 -0.84 -14.68 6.94
CA ILE A 310 -0.06 -13.45 6.77
C ILE A 310 1.42 -13.81 6.69
N ASN A 311 2.07 -13.37 5.63
CA ASN A 311 3.52 -13.45 5.47
C ASN A 311 4.07 -12.03 5.39
N PHE A 312 5.02 -11.69 6.24
CA PHE A 312 5.71 -10.40 6.20
C PHE A 312 7.22 -10.63 6.18
N SER A 313 7.88 -10.15 5.12
CA SER A 313 9.33 -10.14 4.98
C SER A 313 9.80 -8.69 4.94
N GLY A 314 10.67 -8.33 5.88
CA GLY A 314 11.17 -6.96 6.01
C GLY A 314 12.69 -6.93 6.05
N THR A 315 13.32 -6.20 5.12
CA THR A 315 14.77 -6.01 5.06
C THR A 315 15.10 -4.56 5.40
N ILE A 316 16.08 -4.36 6.27
CA ILE A 316 16.76 -3.08 6.44
C ILE A 316 18.16 -3.22 5.80
N PHE A 317 18.43 -2.38 4.83
CA PHE A 317 19.74 -2.28 4.16
C PHE A 317 20.43 -0.97 4.57
N VAL A 318 21.70 -1.06 4.96
CA VAL A 318 22.53 0.11 5.32
C VAL A 318 23.79 0.07 4.48
N GLU A 319 23.94 1.07 3.60
CA GLU A 319 25.10 1.20 2.71
C GLU A 319 26.38 1.53 3.50
N LYS A 320 27.54 1.20 2.93
CA LYS A 320 28.84 1.22 3.61
C LYS A 320 29.21 2.53 4.29
N GLU A 321 28.85 3.68 3.71
CA GLU A 321 29.22 5.00 4.24
C GLU A 321 28.12 5.66 5.08
N CYS A 322 27.06 4.90 5.40
CA CYS A 322 25.91 5.39 6.16
C CYS A 322 26.12 5.27 7.68
N VAL A 323 27.16 5.95 8.19
CA VAL A 323 27.45 6.03 9.63
C VAL A 323 26.36 6.80 10.39
N ASP A 324 26.29 6.65 11.71
CA ASP A 324 25.27 7.26 12.59
C ASP A 324 23.83 6.89 12.23
N THR A 325 23.61 5.80 11.49
CA THR A 325 22.26 5.28 11.21
C THR A 325 21.63 4.67 12.48
N ASP A 326 20.37 5.05 12.79
CA ASP A 326 19.52 4.37 13.80
C ASP A 326 18.34 3.70 13.10
N ALA A 327 18.32 2.37 13.06
CA ALA A 327 17.29 1.62 12.33
C ALA A 327 16.69 0.50 13.18
N LYS A 328 15.38 0.53 13.34
CA LYS A 328 14.65 -0.42 14.18
C LYS A 328 13.49 -1.07 13.42
N GLN A 329 13.37 -2.40 13.54
CA GLN A 329 12.27 -3.15 12.97
C GLN A 329 11.68 -4.09 14.02
N LEU A 330 10.38 -3.98 14.28
CA LEU A 330 9.64 -4.86 15.18
C LEU A 330 8.42 -5.45 14.46
N LEU A 331 8.42 -6.77 14.32
CA LEU A 331 7.32 -7.52 13.71
C LEU A 331 6.60 -8.33 14.80
N ARG A 332 5.31 -8.13 14.99
CA ARG A 332 4.52 -8.85 16.00
C ARG A 332 3.31 -9.53 15.37
N GLY A 333 3.13 -10.80 15.67
CA GLY A 333 2.01 -11.60 15.21
C GLY A 333 1.15 -12.11 16.35
N LEU A 334 -0.17 -12.11 16.17
CA LEU A 334 -1.14 -12.70 17.07
C LEU A 334 -2.04 -13.68 16.31
N GLN A 335 -1.87 -14.98 16.59
CA GLN A 335 -2.70 -16.04 15.99
C GLN A 335 -3.89 -16.33 16.88
N LEU A 336 -5.11 -16.21 16.33
CA LEU A 336 -6.36 -16.41 17.07
C LEU A 336 -6.94 -17.81 16.88
N SER A 337 -6.57 -18.48 15.79
CA SER A 337 -7.01 -19.83 15.45
C SER A 337 -5.83 -20.79 15.23
N PRO A 338 -5.96 -22.08 15.59
CA PRO A 338 -4.94 -23.08 15.28
C PRO A 338 -4.69 -23.32 13.79
N LYS A 339 -5.65 -22.92 12.93
CA LYS A 339 -5.53 -23.05 11.47
C LYS A 339 -4.93 -21.81 10.81
N SER A 340 -4.94 -20.68 11.49
CA SER A 340 -4.31 -19.46 10.97
C SER A 340 -2.80 -19.58 10.97
N LYS A 341 -2.14 -18.79 10.09
CA LYS A 341 -0.67 -18.82 9.97
C LYS A 341 -0.13 -17.41 9.86
N ILE A 342 0.91 -17.12 10.63
CA ILE A 342 1.69 -15.90 10.51
C ILE A 342 3.16 -16.30 10.34
N ASN A 343 3.82 -15.73 9.34
CA ASN A 343 5.25 -15.86 9.12
C ASN A 343 5.87 -14.46 9.11
N LEU A 344 6.82 -14.22 9.98
CA LEU A 344 7.52 -12.93 10.11
C LEU A 344 9.01 -13.16 9.90
N SER A 345 9.60 -12.50 8.91
CA SER A 345 11.00 -12.67 8.51
C SER A 345 11.70 -11.31 8.44
N PRO A 346 12.18 -10.77 9.58
CA PRO A 346 13.01 -9.57 9.56
C PRO A 346 14.44 -9.92 9.14
N GLU A 347 15.07 -9.04 8.35
CA GLU A 347 16.44 -9.19 7.87
C GLU A 347 17.20 -7.88 8.02
N LEU A 348 18.48 -7.95 8.42
CA LEU A 348 19.41 -6.83 8.46
C LEU A 348 20.58 -7.11 7.51
N GLN A 349 20.81 -6.19 6.58
CA GLN A 349 21.95 -6.19 5.66
C GLN A 349 22.75 -4.90 5.89
N ILE A 350 23.72 -4.97 6.79
CA ILE A 350 24.45 -3.80 7.27
C ILE A 350 25.87 -3.85 6.76
N LEU A 351 26.26 -2.87 5.94
CA LEU A 351 27.60 -2.73 5.39
C LEU A 351 28.43 -1.64 6.08
N ALA A 352 27.77 -0.76 6.87
CA ALA A 352 28.42 0.32 7.60
C ALA A 352 28.86 -0.12 8.99
N ASP A 353 29.96 0.49 9.47
CA ASP A 353 30.37 0.45 10.86
C ASP A 353 29.58 1.52 11.67
N ASP A 354 29.73 1.67 12.94
CA ASP A 354 29.16 2.74 13.80
C ASP A 354 27.69 3.07 13.50
N VAL A 355 26.81 2.07 13.68
CA VAL A 355 25.37 2.17 13.50
C VAL A 355 24.60 1.54 14.68
N LYS A 356 23.35 1.94 14.87
CA LYS A 356 22.42 1.38 15.86
C LYS A 356 21.28 0.66 15.13
N CYS A 357 21.47 -0.62 14.82
CA CYS A 357 20.48 -1.39 14.09
C CYS A 357 19.95 -2.55 14.94
N ALA A 358 18.65 -2.70 14.98
CA ALA A 358 18.00 -3.78 15.70
C ALA A 358 16.75 -4.27 14.97
N HIS A 359 16.52 -5.59 15.02
CA HIS A 359 15.24 -6.15 14.61
C HIS A 359 14.72 -7.15 15.64
N GLY A 360 13.40 -7.37 15.63
CA GLY A 360 12.75 -8.38 16.45
C GLY A 360 11.50 -8.92 15.77
N ALA A 361 11.22 -10.20 15.97
CA ALA A 361 9.98 -10.82 15.54
C ALA A 361 9.41 -11.70 16.65
N THR A 362 8.12 -11.58 16.91
CA THR A 362 7.41 -12.43 17.86
C THR A 362 6.05 -12.84 17.30
N ILE A 363 5.69 -14.11 17.50
CA ILE A 363 4.36 -14.63 17.17
C ILE A 363 3.83 -15.30 18.43
N GLY A 364 2.63 -14.91 18.83
CA GLY A 364 1.97 -15.45 20.02
C GLY A 364 0.49 -15.74 19.79
N GLN A 365 -0.16 -16.11 20.88
CA GLN A 365 -1.61 -16.27 20.99
C GLN A 365 -2.12 -15.33 22.10
N ILE A 366 -3.44 -15.22 22.25
CA ILE A 366 -4.02 -14.50 23.39
C ILE A 366 -3.52 -15.22 24.67
N ASN A 367 -3.05 -14.41 25.63
CA ASN A 367 -2.57 -14.92 26.90
C ASN A 367 -3.76 -15.38 27.76
N ASP A 368 -3.83 -16.65 28.07
CA ASP A 368 -4.91 -17.24 28.88
C ASP A 368 -4.95 -16.69 30.31
N ASP A 369 -3.82 -16.33 30.91
CA ASP A 369 -3.77 -15.73 32.24
C ASP A 369 -4.36 -14.30 32.23
N GLU A 370 -4.07 -13.51 31.19
CA GLU A 370 -4.67 -12.19 31.03
C GLU A 370 -6.18 -12.29 30.77
N LEU A 371 -6.59 -13.26 29.94
CA LEU A 371 -7.99 -13.53 29.69
C LEU A 371 -8.72 -13.92 30.97
N PHE A 372 -8.18 -14.88 31.71
CA PHE A 372 -8.72 -15.32 33.02
C PHE A 372 -8.78 -14.17 34.02
N TYR A 373 -7.77 -13.29 34.08
CA TYR A 373 -7.79 -12.13 34.95
C TYR A 373 -8.97 -11.19 34.65
N LEU A 374 -9.22 -10.91 33.39
CA LEU A 374 -10.35 -10.08 32.99
C LEU A 374 -11.71 -10.74 33.31
N GLU A 375 -11.84 -12.05 33.04
CA GLU A 375 -13.05 -12.82 33.38
C GLU A 375 -13.28 -12.84 34.90
N SER A 376 -12.23 -12.96 35.71
CA SER A 376 -12.33 -12.91 37.18
C SER A 376 -12.82 -11.56 37.73
N ARG A 377 -12.69 -10.50 36.92
CA ARG A 377 -13.21 -9.15 37.19
C ARG A 377 -14.64 -8.92 36.70
N GLY A 378 -15.30 -9.97 36.19
CA GLY A 378 -16.68 -9.93 35.71
C GLY A 378 -16.85 -9.48 34.29
N ILE A 379 -15.78 -9.43 33.48
CA ILE A 379 -15.85 -9.16 32.06
C ILE A 379 -16.11 -10.50 31.35
N ASP A 380 -17.13 -10.54 30.50
CA ASP A 380 -17.41 -11.76 29.72
C ASP A 380 -16.25 -12.07 28.76
N LYS A 381 -16.11 -13.35 28.43
CA LYS A 381 -14.98 -13.86 27.63
C LYS A 381 -14.83 -13.17 26.27
N ILE A 382 -15.92 -12.84 25.60
CA ILE A 382 -15.89 -12.18 24.30
C ILE A 382 -15.37 -10.74 24.44
N SER A 383 -15.90 -10.00 25.43
CA SER A 383 -15.45 -8.64 25.74
C SER A 383 -13.99 -8.62 26.19
N ALA A 384 -13.57 -9.58 26.99
CA ALA A 384 -12.18 -9.70 27.45
C ALA A 384 -11.21 -9.94 26.26
N LYS A 385 -11.54 -10.85 25.35
CA LYS A 385 -10.76 -11.05 24.11
C LYS A 385 -10.65 -9.77 23.29
N LYS A 386 -11.75 -9.05 23.08
CA LYS A 386 -11.75 -7.78 22.33
C LYS A 386 -10.84 -6.75 22.96
N MET A 387 -10.89 -6.60 24.28
CA MET A 387 -10.03 -5.67 25.01
C MET A 387 -8.54 -6.02 24.83
N LEU A 388 -8.18 -7.30 24.90
CA LEU A 388 -6.79 -7.74 24.67
C LEU A 388 -6.35 -7.49 23.22
N LEU A 389 -7.23 -7.74 22.24
CA LEU A 389 -6.94 -7.47 20.84
C LEU A 389 -6.80 -5.97 20.55
N GLU A 390 -7.69 -5.14 21.09
CA GLU A 390 -7.60 -3.68 20.95
C GLU A 390 -6.30 -3.17 21.59
N SER A 391 -5.91 -3.70 22.76
CA SER A 391 -4.65 -3.31 23.43
C SER A 391 -3.41 -3.70 22.61
N PHE A 392 -3.48 -4.81 21.84
CA PHE A 392 -2.37 -5.26 21.02
C PHE A 392 -1.98 -4.25 19.94
N PHE A 393 -2.92 -3.52 19.36
CA PHE A 393 -2.65 -2.59 18.26
C PHE A 393 -2.86 -1.10 18.59
N ALA A 394 -3.39 -0.76 19.76
CA ALA A 394 -3.75 0.62 20.10
C ALA A 394 -2.58 1.62 20.01
N ASP A 395 -1.37 1.18 20.35
CA ASP A 395 -0.15 2.00 20.31
C ASP A 395 0.29 2.38 18.87
N LEU A 396 -0.10 1.62 17.84
CA LEU A 396 0.23 1.95 16.45
C LEU A 396 -0.37 3.28 16.00
N PHE A 397 -1.52 3.66 16.55
CA PHE A 397 -2.27 4.85 16.15
C PHE A 397 -2.05 6.05 17.07
N ILE A 398 -1.02 5.98 17.94
CA ILE A 398 -0.60 7.13 18.75
C ILE A 398 0.05 8.16 17.81
N GLY A 399 -0.41 9.42 17.89
CA GLY A 399 0.12 10.51 17.07
C GLY A 399 -0.66 10.79 15.78
N ILE A 400 -1.56 9.91 15.38
CA ILE A 400 -2.49 10.19 14.28
C ILE A 400 -3.72 10.98 14.79
N ASN A 401 -4.30 11.83 13.94
CA ASN A 401 -5.54 12.55 14.31
C ASN A 401 -6.73 11.59 14.43
N GLN A 402 -6.99 11.10 15.62
CA GLN A 402 -8.05 10.14 15.92
C GLN A 402 -9.48 10.68 15.72
N LYS A 403 -9.64 11.98 15.50
CA LYS A 403 -10.95 12.59 15.22
C LYS A 403 -11.30 12.60 13.75
N SER A 404 -10.37 12.20 12.86
CA SER A 404 -10.66 12.15 11.43
C SER A 404 -11.73 11.10 11.10
N VAL A 405 -12.56 11.36 10.13
CA VAL A 405 -13.59 10.44 9.62
C VAL A 405 -12.96 9.11 9.20
N ILE A 406 -11.79 9.17 8.56
CA ILE A 406 -11.08 7.98 8.05
C ILE A 406 -10.68 7.04 9.19
N ILE A 407 -10.08 7.57 10.25
CA ILE A 407 -9.68 6.76 11.41
C ILE A 407 -10.89 6.18 12.12
N ASN A 408 -11.95 6.94 12.26
CA ASN A 408 -13.19 6.45 12.86
C ASN A 408 -13.79 5.29 12.05
N ASN A 409 -13.80 5.40 10.71
CA ASN A 409 -14.26 4.35 9.82
C ASN A 409 -13.38 3.10 9.93
N LEU A 410 -12.05 3.27 9.90
CA LEU A 410 -11.10 2.18 10.07
C LEU A 410 -11.32 1.44 11.41
N MET A 411 -11.39 2.18 12.53
CA MET A 411 -11.62 1.59 13.84
C MET A 411 -12.97 0.88 13.95
N THR A 412 -14.01 1.41 13.30
CA THR A 412 -15.32 0.76 13.25
C THR A 412 -15.23 -0.58 12.53
N LYS A 413 -14.59 -0.64 11.36
CA LYS A 413 -14.40 -1.88 10.60
C LYS A 413 -13.54 -2.92 11.33
N ILE A 414 -12.46 -2.48 11.99
CA ILE A 414 -11.66 -3.36 12.84
C ILE A 414 -12.54 -3.96 13.95
N LYS A 415 -13.35 -3.13 14.62
CA LYS A 415 -14.27 -3.59 15.67
C LYS A 415 -15.34 -4.54 15.14
N GLU A 416 -15.81 -4.36 13.92
CA GLU A 416 -16.74 -5.29 13.26
C GLU A 416 -16.11 -6.65 13.01
N LYS A 417 -14.88 -6.69 12.50
CA LYS A 417 -14.12 -7.95 12.38
C LYS A 417 -13.93 -8.63 13.74
N LEU A 418 -13.67 -7.87 14.80
CA LEU A 418 -13.56 -8.39 16.17
C LEU A 418 -14.89 -8.91 16.75
N LYS A 419 -16.07 -8.56 16.21
CA LYS A 419 -17.35 -9.10 16.69
C LYS A 419 -17.55 -10.58 16.36
N ASN A 420 -16.85 -11.06 15.36
CA ASN A 420 -16.99 -12.44 14.86
C ASN A 420 -15.95 -13.39 15.49
N ILE A 421 -15.13 -12.91 16.43
CA ILE A 421 -14.11 -13.65 17.19
C ILE A 421 -14.67 -14.00 18.58
#